data_f5b059d6e675532160e2e7618fec1862
#
_entry.id   f5b059d6e675532160e2e7618fec1862
#
_cell.length_a   1.000
_cell.length_b   1.000
_cell.length_c   1.000
_cell.angle_alpha   90.00
_cell.angle_beta   90.00
_cell.angle_gamma   90.00
#
_symmetry.space_group_name_H-M   'P 1'
#
loop_
_entity.id
_entity.type
_entity.pdbx_description
1 polymer ?
#
loop_
_entity_poly.entity_id
_entity_poly.type
_entity_poly.pdbx_seq_one_letter_code
_entity_poly.pdbx_strand_id
1 'polypeptide(L)'
;GRGGFGGGRGRGGGFRGNQSGKNVMVEPHRHEGVFICRGKEDALVTKNLVPGESVYGEKRVSISEGDDKIEYRAWNPFRSKLAAAILGGVDQIHIKPGAKVLYLGAASGTTVSHVSDIVGPDGLVYAVEFSHRSGRDLINLAKKRTNIIPVIEDARHPHKYRMLIDLGASRGQGPGLTRLYVPHARPRAGHRVG
;
A
#
# COMPACT_ATOMS: atom_id res chain seq x y z
N GLY A 1 35.41 49.57 -35.06
CA GLY A 1 34.55 49.01 -34.09
C GLY A 1 34.81 47.53 -33.96
N ARG A 2 35.31 47.08 -32.81
CA ARG A 2 35.55 45.64 -32.54
C ARG A 2 34.40 45.11 -31.67
N GLY A 3 33.64 44.11 -32.16
CA GLY A 3 32.63 43.41 -31.45
C GLY A 3 33.25 42.26 -30.62
N GLY A 4 32.89 42.21 -29.31
CA GLY A 4 33.26 41.14 -28.42
C GLY A 4 32.10 40.18 -28.26
N PHE A 5 32.30 38.90 -28.57
CA PHE A 5 31.35 37.81 -28.29
C PHE A 5 31.64 37.25 -26.90
N GLY A 6 30.69 37.46 -25.95
CA GLY A 6 30.69 36.88 -24.64
C GLY A 6 29.89 35.58 -24.64
N GLY A 7 30.55 34.41 -24.58
CA GLY A 7 29.92 33.12 -24.47
C GLY A 7 29.42 32.85 -23.06
N GLY A 8 28.10 32.78 -22.89
CA GLY A 8 27.47 32.33 -21.66
C GLY A 8 27.57 30.83 -21.48
N ARG A 9 28.37 30.37 -20.51
CA ARG A 9 28.41 28.97 -20.09
C ARG A 9 27.20 28.67 -19.21
N GLY A 10 26.23 27.95 -19.73
CA GLY A 10 25.17 27.36 -18.97
C GLY A 10 25.71 26.34 -17.96
N ARG A 11 25.66 26.64 -16.69
CA ARG A 11 25.89 25.68 -15.61
C ARG A 11 24.65 24.80 -15.51
N GLY A 12 24.76 23.56 -16.00
CA GLY A 12 23.84 22.49 -15.69
C GLY A 12 23.89 22.22 -14.19
N GLY A 13 22.84 22.61 -13.47
CA GLY A 13 22.63 22.24 -12.08
C GLY A 13 22.32 20.76 -12.00
N GLY A 14 23.33 19.94 -11.77
CA GLY A 14 23.13 18.55 -11.40
C GLY A 14 22.44 18.52 -10.05
N PHE A 15 21.23 17.95 -10.01
CA PHE A 15 20.58 17.55 -8.77
C PHE A 15 21.44 16.47 -8.12
N ARG A 16 22.34 16.88 -7.22
CA ARG A 16 23.00 15.97 -6.29
C ARG A 16 21.92 15.49 -5.34
N GLY A 17 21.46 14.25 -5.55
CA GLY A 17 20.71 13.51 -4.57
C GLY A 17 21.47 13.49 -3.26
N ASN A 18 20.95 14.17 -2.26
CA ASN A 18 21.51 14.22 -0.90
C ASN A 18 21.34 12.83 -0.29
N GLN A 19 22.35 11.98 -0.46
CA GLN A 19 22.53 10.77 0.35
C GLN A 19 22.98 11.23 1.73
N SER A 20 22.05 11.71 2.54
CA SER A 20 22.31 11.80 3.98
C SER A 20 22.29 10.38 4.54
N GLY A 21 23.46 9.82 4.71
CA GLY A 21 23.71 8.56 5.42
C GLY A 21 23.30 8.68 6.87
N LYS A 22 22.02 8.54 7.15
CA LYS A 22 21.49 8.20 8.47
C LYS A 22 21.28 6.71 8.44
N ASN A 23 21.89 6.00 9.38
CA ASN A 23 21.62 4.60 9.64
C ASN A 23 20.13 4.45 9.96
N VAL A 24 19.35 4.19 8.92
CA VAL A 24 17.95 3.86 9.06
C VAL A 24 17.90 2.36 9.31
N MET A 25 17.34 1.98 10.46
CA MET A 25 17.17 0.59 10.84
C MET A 25 15.70 0.20 10.63
N VAL A 26 15.46 -0.95 10.02
CA VAL A 26 14.13 -1.52 9.90
C VAL A 26 14.06 -2.79 10.73
N GLU A 27 13.08 -2.86 11.61
CA GLU A 27 12.85 -3.97 12.51
C GLU A 27 11.52 -4.65 12.20
N PRO A 28 11.42 -5.97 12.33
CA PRO A 28 10.14 -6.66 12.22
C PRO A 28 9.17 -6.19 13.30
N HIS A 29 7.91 -5.97 12.91
CA HIS A 29 6.82 -5.78 13.85
C HIS A 29 6.31 -7.15 14.35
N ARG A 30 5.55 -7.18 15.46
CA ARG A 30 4.92 -8.42 15.95
C ARG A 30 3.95 -9.04 14.95
N HIS A 31 3.32 -8.23 14.09
CA HIS A 31 2.52 -8.72 12.98
C HIS A 31 3.44 -9.03 11.79
N GLU A 32 3.44 -10.27 11.36
CA GLU A 32 4.26 -10.78 10.26
C GLU A 32 4.04 -10.00 8.96
N GLY A 33 5.11 -9.63 8.26
CA GLY A 33 5.05 -8.82 7.04
C GLY A 33 4.91 -7.31 7.25
N VAL A 34 4.82 -6.87 8.51
CA VAL A 34 4.83 -5.47 8.92
C VAL A 34 6.15 -5.14 9.60
N PHE A 35 6.68 -3.94 9.38
CA PHE A 35 7.97 -3.52 9.90
C PHE A 35 7.88 -2.12 10.50
N ILE A 36 8.86 -1.79 11.34
CA ILE A 36 9.04 -0.47 11.92
C ILE A 36 10.37 0.09 11.41
N CYS A 37 10.32 1.23 10.76
CA CYS A 37 11.50 2.00 10.38
C CYS A 37 11.87 2.93 11.52
N ARG A 38 13.03 2.68 12.14
CA ARG A 38 13.58 3.52 13.20
C ARG A 38 14.34 4.69 12.61
N GLY A 39 14.05 5.90 13.09
CA GLY A 39 14.68 7.12 12.59
C GLY A 39 14.49 8.28 13.57
N LYS A 40 14.42 9.51 13.05
CA LYS A 40 14.01 10.66 13.86
C LYS A 40 12.62 10.50 14.42
N GLU A 41 11.74 9.95 13.60
CA GLU A 41 10.38 9.53 13.94
C GLU A 41 10.24 8.10 13.45
N ASP A 42 9.74 7.24 14.31
CA ASP A 42 9.45 5.86 13.94
C ASP A 42 8.25 5.81 12.99
N ALA A 43 8.35 5.00 11.96
CA ALA A 43 7.30 4.85 10.96
C ALA A 43 6.96 3.38 10.74
N LEU A 44 5.66 3.10 10.65
CA LEU A 44 5.19 1.80 10.18
C LEU A 44 5.50 1.67 8.69
N VAL A 45 6.05 0.55 8.26
CA VAL A 45 6.42 0.31 6.87
C VAL A 45 6.06 -1.10 6.42
N THR A 46 5.91 -1.28 5.12
CA THR A 46 5.76 -2.59 4.48
C THR A 46 6.83 -2.77 3.40
N LYS A 47 7.30 -4.00 3.19
CA LYS A 47 8.25 -4.31 2.12
C LYS A 47 7.60 -4.11 0.77
N ASN A 48 8.14 -3.19 -0.05
CA ASN A 48 7.52 -2.86 -1.34
C ASN A 48 7.55 -4.06 -2.30
N LEU A 49 6.38 -4.54 -2.67
CA LEU A 49 6.24 -5.63 -3.64
C LEU A 49 6.70 -5.22 -5.05
N VAL A 50 6.59 -3.92 -5.37
CA VAL A 50 6.99 -3.34 -6.65
C VAL A 50 8.04 -2.26 -6.40
N PRO A 51 9.33 -2.61 -6.28
CA PRO A 51 10.40 -1.66 -6.02
C PRO A 51 10.43 -0.52 -7.05
N GLY A 52 10.67 0.70 -6.58
CA GLY A 52 10.69 1.89 -7.41
C GLY A 52 9.34 2.60 -7.56
N GLU A 53 8.23 1.97 -7.17
CA GLU A 53 6.88 2.52 -7.33
C GLU A 53 6.29 2.98 -5.98
N SER A 54 5.72 4.18 -5.98
CA SER A 54 4.82 4.68 -4.94
C SER A 54 3.38 4.58 -5.41
N VAL A 55 2.43 4.37 -4.49
CA VAL A 55 1.00 4.23 -4.82
C VAL A 55 0.25 5.54 -4.64
N TYR A 56 0.52 6.25 -3.54
CA TYR A 56 -0.19 7.49 -3.18
C TYR A 56 0.78 8.61 -2.75
N GLY A 57 2.03 8.55 -3.22
CA GLY A 57 3.07 9.53 -2.89
C GLY A 57 3.73 9.30 -1.53
N GLU A 58 3.61 8.11 -0.97
CA GLU A 58 4.24 7.73 0.28
C GLU A 58 5.77 7.67 0.15
N LYS A 59 6.45 7.96 1.25
CA LYS A 59 7.90 7.89 1.34
C LYS A 59 8.38 6.43 1.21
N ARG A 60 9.46 6.24 0.47
CA ARG A 60 10.14 4.95 0.32
C ARG A 60 11.50 5.01 1.00
N VAL A 61 11.89 3.92 1.62
CA VAL A 61 13.17 3.75 2.30
C VAL A 61 13.82 2.50 1.75
N SER A 62 15.06 2.61 1.28
CA SER A 62 15.82 1.45 0.82
C SER A 62 16.94 1.16 1.81
N ILE A 63 17.10 -0.12 2.14
CA ILE A 63 18.15 -0.65 2.99
C ILE A 63 18.96 -1.63 2.16
N SER A 64 20.28 -1.56 2.31
CA SER A 64 21.19 -2.56 1.76
C SER A 64 21.40 -3.65 2.81
N GLU A 65 21.06 -4.87 2.47
CA GLU A 65 21.28 -6.05 3.28
C GLU A 65 22.17 -7.01 2.50
N GLY A 66 23.50 -6.91 2.75
CA GLY A 66 24.50 -7.57 1.92
C GLY A 66 24.51 -6.98 0.50
N ASP A 67 24.40 -7.82 -0.50
CA ASP A 67 24.34 -7.44 -1.92
C ASP A 67 22.93 -7.05 -2.38
N ASP A 68 21.91 -7.32 -1.57
CA ASP A 68 20.51 -7.05 -1.87
C ASP A 68 20.07 -5.67 -1.38
N LYS A 69 19.27 -5.00 -2.19
CA LYS A 69 18.62 -3.74 -1.86
C LYS A 69 17.14 -3.98 -1.65
N ILE A 70 16.70 -3.85 -0.39
CA ILE A 70 15.30 -4.00 -0.01
C ILE A 70 14.67 -2.62 0.13
N GLU A 71 13.53 -2.41 -0.52
CA GLU A 71 12.76 -1.18 -0.43
C GLU A 71 11.51 -1.37 0.42
N TYR A 72 11.26 -0.41 1.32
CA TYR A 72 10.08 -0.35 2.17
C TYR A 72 9.27 0.90 1.86
N ARG A 73 7.95 0.82 2.05
CA ARG A 73 7.00 1.93 1.87
C ARG A 73 6.45 2.36 3.21
N ALA A 74 6.47 3.67 3.47
CA ALA A 74 5.88 4.23 4.68
C ALA A 74 4.36 4.07 4.67
N TRP A 75 3.80 3.57 5.78
CA TRP A 75 2.38 3.34 5.94
C TRP A 75 1.76 4.37 6.87
N ASN A 76 1.09 5.36 6.28
CA ASN A 76 0.58 6.50 7.02
C ASN A 76 -0.71 6.13 7.78
N PRO A 77 -0.72 6.22 9.13
CA PRO A 77 -1.89 5.90 9.95
C PRO A 77 -3.04 6.89 9.78
N PHE A 78 -2.77 8.12 9.34
CA PHE A 78 -3.82 9.10 9.05
C PHE A 78 -4.60 8.79 7.77
N ARG A 79 -4.03 7.97 6.89
CA ARG A 79 -4.65 7.53 5.65
C ARG A 79 -5.13 6.08 5.68
N SER A 80 -4.81 5.34 6.72
CA SER A 80 -5.14 3.93 6.85
C SER A 80 -5.58 3.58 8.26
N LYS A 81 -6.85 3.25 8.42
CA LYS A 81 -7.40 2.79 9.71
C LYS A 81 -6.70 1.52 10.20
N LEU A 82 -6.27 0.65 9.29
CA LEU A 82 -5.54 -0.56 9.63
C LEU A 82 -4.16 -0.21 10.22
N ALA A 83 -3.43 0.73 9.62
CA ALA A 83 -2.16 1.20 10.18
C ALA A 83 -2.36 1.83 11.56
N ALA A 84 -3.41 2.65 11.72
CA ALA A 84 -3.74 3.25 13.01
C ALA A 84 -4.08 2.17 14.06
N ALA A 85 -4.82 1.12 13.69
CA ALA A 85 -5.13 0.01 14.58
C ALA A 85 -3.87 -0.78 14.99
N ILE A 86 -2.94 -1.01 14.06
CA ILE A 86 -1.67 -1.68 14.34
C ILE A 86 -0.84 -0.87 15.33
N LEU A 87 -0.71 0.44 15.11
CA LEU A 87 0.00 1.34 16.02
C LEU A 87 -0.71 1.48 17.38
N GLY A 88 -2.05 1.39 17.37
CA GLY A 88 -2.86 1.35 18.59
C GLY A 88 -2.79 0.03 19.35
N GLY A 89 -2.01 -0.93 18.88
CA GLY A 89 -1.74 -2.18 19.58
C GLY A 89 -2.81 -3.25 19.41
N VAL A 90 -3.53 -3.28 18.27
CA VAL A 90 -4.49 -4.36 17.98
C VAL A 90 -3.81 -5.72 18.12
N ASP A 91 -4.48 -6.65 18.75
CA ASP A 91 -3.89 -7.96 19.07
C ASP A 91 -3.63 -8.81 17.83
N GLN A 92 -4.61 -8.92 16.93
CA GLN A 92 -4.54 -9.73 15.72
C GLN A 92 -5.07 -8.97 14.51
N ILE A 93 -4.34 -9.03 13.39
CA ILE A 93 -4.82 -8.51 12.10
C ILE A 93 -5.23 -9.63 11.14
N HIS A 94 -4.83 -10.87 11.43
CA HIS A 94 -5.08 -12.05 10.59
C HIS A 94 -4.57 -11.94 9.14
N ILE A 95 -3.69 -11.00 8.86
CA ILE A 95 -3.02 -10.80 7.58
C ILE A 95 -1.55 -11.13 7.78
N LYS A 96 -1.03 -12.06 6.99
CA LYS A 96 0.35 -12.52 7.03
C LYS A 96 0.83 -12.90 5.64
N PRO A 97 2.13 -13.07 5.42
CA PRO A 97 2.66 -13.57 4.15
C PRO A 97 1.94 -14.85 3.69
N GLY A 98 1.58 -14.90 2.39
CA GLY A 98 0.85 -16.01 1.80
C GLY A 98 -0.66 -16.03 2.05
N ALA A 99 -1.21 -15.12 2.85
CA ALA A 99 -2.63 -15.09 3.16
C ALA A 99 -3.49 -14.70 1.95
N LYS A 100 -4.72 -15.23 1.91
CA LYS A 100 -5.78 -14.76 1.01
C LYS A 100 -6.70 -13.83 1.78
N VAL A 101 -6.85 -12.62 1.32
CA VAL A 101 -7.59 -11.56 2.01
C VAL A 101 -8.76 -11.08 1.17
N LEU A 102 -9.95 -11.04 1.76
CA LEU A 102 -11.09 -10.32 1.21
C LEU A 102 -11.17 -8.95 1.87
N TYR A 103 -10.87 -7.91 1.11
CA TYR A 103 -10.89 -6.53 1.57
C TYR A 103 -12.14 -5.82 1.06
N LEU A 104 -13.05 -5.47 1.97
CA LEU A 104 -14.29 -4.77 1.64
C LEU A 104 -14.13 -3.27 1.84
N GLY A 105 -14.49 -2.49 0.82
CA GLY A 105 -14.31 -1.04 0.84
C GLY A 105 -12.88 -0.60 0.49
N ALA A 106 -12.37 -1.08 -0.63
CA ALA A 106 -10.98 -0.87 -1.04
C ALA A 106 -10.64 0.58 -1.39
N ALA A 107 -11.64 1.41 -1.70
CA ALA A 107 -11.46 2.78 -2.21
C ALA A 107 -10.46 2.82 -3.38
N SER A 108 -9.53 3.78 -3.38
CA SER A 108 -8.47 3.88 -4.40
C SER A 108 -7.32 2.88 -4.23
N GLY A 109 -7.33 2.08 -3.16
CA GLY A 109 -6.34 1.03 -2.93
C GLY A 109 -5.17 1.41 -2.04
N THR A 110 -5.21 2.54 -1.34
CA THR A 110 -4.13 2.96 -0.43
C THR A 110 -3.78 1.88 0.60
N THR A 111 -4.75 1.46 1.40
CA THR A 111 -4.54 0.38 2.39
C THR A 111 -4.33 -0.97 1.71
N VAL A 112 -5.08 -1.25 0.66
CA VAL A 112 -4.96 -2.50 -0.12
C VAL A 112 -3.54 -2.71 -0.63
N SER A 113 -2.85 -1.66 -1.05
CA SER A 113 -1.46 -1.76 -1.52
C SER A 113 -0.49 -2.24 -0.44
N HIS A 114 -0.70 -1.82 0.80
CA HIS A 114 0.09 -2.30 1.94
C HIS A 114 -0.29 -3.73 2.34
N VAL A 115 -1.58 -4.09 2.27
CA VAL A 115 -2.01 -5.48 2.45
C VAL A 115 -1.39 -6.38 1.38
N SER A 116 -1.33 -5.92 0.13
CA SER A 116 -0.65 -6.58 -0.98
C SER A 116 0.84 -6.81 -0.67
N ASP A 117 1.52 -5.82 -0.11
CA ASP A 117 2.91 -5.94 0.34
C ASP A 117 3.06 -7.02 1.43
N ILE A 118 2.16 -7.05 2.41
CA ILE A 118 2.20 -7.99 3.54
C ILE A 118 2.01 -9.43 3.07
N VAL A 119 0.99 -9.68 2.24
CA VAL A 119 0.70 -11.04 1.77
C VAL A 119 1.74 -11.53 0.75
N GLY A 120 2.42 -10.63 0.08
CA GLY A 120 3.49 -10.94 -0.85
C GLY A 120 3.04 -11.64 -2.13
N PRO A 121 4.00 -12.17 -2.93
CA PRO A 121 3.70 -12.77 -4.23
C PRO A 121 2.90 -14.08 -4.14
N ASP A 122 2.99 -14.79 -3.02
CA ASP A 122 2.25 -16.04 -2.78
C ASP A 122 0.87 -15.83 -2.18
N GLY A 123 0.56 -14.59 -1.77
CA GLY A 123 -0.73 -14.20 -1.23
C GLY A 123 -1.66 -13.63 -2.29
N LEU A 124 -2.88 -13.31 -1.87
CA LEU A 124 -3.91 -12.77 -2.76
C LEU A 124 -4.83 -11.81 -2.00
N VAL A 125 -5.19 -10.70 -2.64
CA VAL A 125 -6.12 -9.70 -2.09
C VAL A 125 -7.27 -9.49 -3.05
N TYR A 126 -8.47 -9.91 -2.65
CA TYR A 126 -9.72 -9.55 -3.33
C TYR A 126 -10.17 -8.20 -2.79
N ALA A 127 -10.08 -7.17 -3.62
CA ALA A 127 -10.38 -5.79 -3.24
C ALA A 127 -11.72 -5.36 -3.81
N VAL A 128 -12.74 -5.30 -2.96
CA VAL A 128 -14.12 -4.95 -3.34
C VAL A 128 -14.35 -3.45 -3.15
N GLU A 129 -14.74 -2.77 -4.22
CA GLU A 129 -15.06 -1.35 -4.22
C GLU A 129 -16.33 -1.07 -5.00
N PHE A 130 -17.19 -0.25 -4.42
CA PHE A 130 -18.48 0.12 -5.02
C PHE A 130 -18.35 1.25 -6.04
N SER A 131 -17.50 2.26 -5.75
CA SER A 131 -17.35 3.45 -6.58
C SER A 131 -16.59 3.15 -7.85
N HIS A 132 -17.19 3.43 -9.01
CA HIS A 132 -16.51 3.30 -10.30
C HIS A 132 -15.29 4.23 -10.43
N ARG A 133 -15.33 5.40 -9.81
CA ARG A 133 -14.21 6.35 -9.80
C ARG A 133 -13.01 5.78 -9.07
N SER A 134 -13.19 5.36 -7.82
CA SER A 134 -12.15 4.70 -7.03
C SER A 134 -11.74 3.35 -7.63
N GLY A 135 -12.67 2.65 -8.27
CA GLY A 135 -12.44 1.39 -8.95
C GLY A 135 -11.45 1.50 -10.11
N ARG A 136 -11.40 2.63 -10.83
CA ARG A 136 -10.39 2.86 -11.86
C ARG A 136 -8.98 2.90 -11.28
N ASP A 137 -8.80 3.60 -10.17
CA ASP A 137 -7.50 3.67 -9.48
C ASP A 137 -7.09 2.30 -8.97
N LEU A 138 -8.05 1.55 -8.42
CA LEU A 138 -7.84 0.19 -7.94
C LEU A 138 -7.45 -0.78 -9.08
N ILE A 139 -8.08 -0.68 -10.24
CA ILE A 139 -7.74 -1.47 -11.43
C ILE A 139 -6.32 -1.11 -11.91
N ASN A 140 -5.97 0.17 -11.94
CA ASN A 140 -4.62 0.60 -12.32
C ASN A 140 -3.56 0.10 -11.32
N LEU A 141 -3.88 0.07 -10.04
CA LEU A 141 -3.04 -0.51 -9.01
C LEU A 141 -2.83 -2.02 -9.24
N ALA A 142 -3.91 -2.75 -9.56
CA ALA A 142 -3.86 -4.19 -9.80
C ALA A 142 -3.04 -4.58 -11.04
N LYS A 143 -2.93 -3.69 -12.04
CA LYS A 143 -2.04 -3.91 -13.20
C LYS A 143 -0.58 -4.01 -12.81
N LYS A 144 -0.16 -3.30 -11.76
CA LYS A 144 1.21 -3.29 -11.24
C LYS A 144 1.42 -4.33 -10.14
N ARG A 145 0.36 -4.67 -9.40
CA ARG A 145 0.36 -5.60 -8.27
C ARG A 145 -0.53 -6.79 -8.59
N THR A 146 0.09 -7.82 -9.14
CA THR A 146 -0.60 -9.01 -9.68
C THR A 146 -1.30 -9.86 -8.62
N ASN A 147 -1.01 -9.63 -7.34
CA ASN A 147 -1.67 -10.27 -6.21
C ASN A 147 -2.94 -9.54 -5.74
N ILE A 148 -3.36 -8.47 -6.44
CA ILE A 148 -4.62 -7.76 -6.19
C ILE A 148 -5.62 -8.13 -7.28
N ILE A 149 -6.80 -8.61 -6.88
CA ILE A 149 -7.94 -8.83 -7.75
C ILE A 149 -8.99 -7.76 -7.43
N PRO A 150 -9.17 -6.75 -8.29
CA PRO A 150 -10.19 -5.74 -8.09
C PRO A 150 -11.57 -6.30 -8.41
N VAL A 151 -12.53 -6.02 -7.55
CA VAL A 151 -13.94 -6.39 -7.71
C VAL A 151 -14.78 -5.13 -7.57
N ILE A 152 -15.31 -4.63 -8.69
CA ILE A 152 -16.11 -3.41 -8.70
C ILE A 152 -17.58 -3.80 -8.51
N GLU A 153 -17.95 -3.95 -7.24
CA GLU A 153 -19.27 -4.39 -6.80
C GLU A 153 -19.61 -3.83 -5.42
N ASP A 154 -20.90 -3.84 -5.12
CA ASP A 154 -21.39 -3.46 -3.79
C ASP A 154 -21.09 -4.56 -2.76
N ALA A 155 -20.29 -4.23 -1.77
CA ALA A 155 -19.91 -5.16 -0.70
C ALA A 155 -21.11 -5.73 0.09
N ARG A 156 -22.26 -5.03 0.04
CA ARG A 156 -23.53 -5.49 0.66
C ARG A 156 -24.17 -6.63 -0.09
N HIS A 157 -23.76 -6.91 -1.31
CA HIS A 157 -24.31 -7.96 -2.16
C HIS A 157 -23.27 -9.06 -2.44
N PRO A 158 -22.87 -9.86 -1.43
CA PRO A 158 -21.81 -10.85 -1.57
C PRO A 158 -22.09 -11.93 -2.61
N HIS A 159 -23.36 -12.19 -2.94
CA HIS A 159 -23.76 -13.16 -3.98
C HIS A 159 -23.22 -12.80 -5.37
N LYS A 160 -22.96 -11.51 -5.64
CA LYS A 160 -22.44 -11.04 -6.93
C LYS A 160 -20.97 -11.34 -7.16
N TYR A 161 -20.19 -11.48 -6.11
CA TYR A 161 -18.75 -11.72 -6.19
C TYR A 161 -18.27 -12.99 -5.47
N ARG A 162 -19.19 -13.71 -4.80
CA ARG A 162 -18.89 -14.94 -4.06
C ARG A 162 -18.17 -15.97 -4.90
N MET A 163 -18.62 -16.20 -6.13
CA MET A 163 -18.02 -17.23 -7.01
C MET A 163 -16.56 -16.92 -7.35
N LEU A 164 -16.20 -15.64 -7.49
CA LEU A 164 -14.80 -15.24 -7.75
C LEU A 164 -13.89 -15.61 -6.58
N ILE A 165 -14.42 -15.47 -5.36
CA ILE A 165 -13.70 -15.79 -4.13
C ILE A 165 -13.58 -17.29 -3.93
N ASP A 166 -14.66 -18.02 -4.16
CA ASP A 166 -14.70 -19.49 -4.02
C ASP A 166 -13.75 -20.18 -5.00
N LEU A 167 -13.68 -19.69 -6.26
CA LEU A 167 -12.73 -20.20 -7.26
C LEU A 167 -11.27 -19.98 -6.85
N GLY A 168 -10.98 -18.86 -6.16
CA GLY A 168 -9.65 -18.60 -5.62
C GLY A 168 -9.33 -19.40 -4.36
N ALA A 169 -10.33 -19.66 -3.53
CA ALA A 169 -10.18 -20.41 -2.29
C ALA A 169 -9.94 -21.92 -2.55
N SER A 170 -10.58 -22.48 -3.60
CA SER A 170 -10.49 -23.91 -3.92
C SER A 170 -9.18 -24.33 -4.59
N ARG A 171 -8.35 -23.40 -5.04
CA ARG A 171 -7.08 -23.68 -5.74
C ARG A 171 -5.86 -23.88 -4.84
N GLY A 172 -6.00 -23.97 -3.53
CA GLY A 172 -4.86 -24.16 -2.65
C GLY A 172 -5.24 -24.64 -1.26
N GLN A 173 -4.56 -25.67 -0.79
CA GLN A 173 -4.47 -26.02 0.62
C GLN A 173 -3.64 -24.94 1.34
N GLY A 174 -4.26 -23.80 1.66
CA GLY A 174 -3.63 -22.68 2.35
C GLY A 174 -4.52 -22.18 3.50
N PRO A 175 -4.01 -21.30 4.37
CA PRO A 175 -4.78 -20.73 5.45
C PRO A 175 -6.07 -20.10 4.92
N GLY A 176 -7.15 -20.26 5.66
CA GLY A 176 -8.49 -19.80 5.29
C GLY A 176 -8.54 -18.32 4.89
N LEU A 177 -9.59 -17.95 4.16
CA LEU A 177 -9.82 -16.59 3.71
C LEU A 177 -10.01 -15.64 4.90
N THR A 178 -9.12 -14.67 5.06
CA THR A 178 -9.25 -13.59 6.04
C THR A 178 -10.16 -12.49 5.47
N ARG A 179 -11.23 -12.15 6.19
CA ARG A 179 -12.16 -11.09 5.80
C ARG A 179 -11.83 -9.82 6.57
N LEU A 180 -11.53 -8.74 5.86
CA LEU A 180 -11.30 -7.43 6.45
C LEU A 180 -12.37 -6.45 5.94
N TYR A 181 -13.21 -5.97 6.85
CA TYR A 181 -14.20 -4.93 6.57
C TYR A 181 -13.73 -3.61 7.15
N VAL A 182 -13.50 -2.62 6.29
CA VAL A 182 -13.25 -1.24 6.71
C VAL A 182 -14.48 -0.41 6.38
N PRO A 183 -15.32 -0.06 7.36
CA PRO A 183 -16.48 0.77 7.10
C PRO A 183 -16.03 2.16 6.64
N HIS A 184 -16.48 2.57 5.46
CA HIS A 184 -16.40 3.97 5.05
C HIS A 184 -17.24 4.80 6.03
N ALA A 185 -16.68 5.88 6.56
CA ALA A 185 -17.46 6.86 7.26
C ALA A 185 -18.55 7.36 6.30
N ARG A 186 -19.83 7.17 6.65
CA ARG A 186 -20.92 7.77 5.89
C ARG A 186 -20.65 9.27 5.79
N PRO A 187 -20.75 9.90 4.62
CA PRO A 187 -20.80 11.36 4.57
C PRO A 187 -21.94 11.78 5.51
N ARG A 188 -21.64 12.63 6.46
CA ARG A 188 -22.67 13.24 7.31
C ARG A 188 -23.69 13.87 6.38
N ALA A 189 -24.91 13.37 6.39
CA ALA A 189 -26.04 14.03 5.77
C ALA A 189 -26.05 15.47 6.32
N GLY A 190 -25.89 16.44 5.40
CA GLY A 190 -25.87 17.84 5.76
C GLY A 190 -27.14 18.15 6.55
N HIS A 191 -26.99 18.71 7.75
CA HIS A 191 -28.06 19.42 8.41
C HIS A 191 -28.53 20.53 7.47
N ARG A 192 -29.68 20.37 6.89
CA ARG A 192 -30.44 21.51 6.37
C ARG A 192 -30.86 22.29 7.61
N VAL A 193 -30.19 23.42 7.80
CA VAL A 193 -30.73 24.48 8.65
C VAL A 193 -31.86 25.10 7.85
N GLY A 194 -33.09 24.94 8.34
CA GLY A 194 -34.27 25.65 7.88
C GLY A 194 -34.28 27.09 8.39
#